data_ffbb5d93125c8d282745cece3073d2e2
#
_entry.id   ffbb5d93125c8d282745cece3073d2e2
#
_cell.length_a   1.000
_cell.length_b   1.000
_cell.length_c   1.000
_cell.angle_alpha   90.00
_cell.angle_beta   90.00
_cell.angle_gamma   90.00
#
_symmetry.space_group_name_H-M   'P 1'
#
loop_
_entity.id
_entity.type
_entity.pdbx_description
1 polymer ?
#
loop_
_entity_poly.entity_id
_entity_poly.type
_entity_poly.pdbx_seq_one_letter_code
_entity_poly.pdbx_strand_id
1 'polypeptide(L)'
;EDASTKAYYKTFSSAMQRIISSYCQSGGNILVSGAYVGSDMNGTQGNREFTQRVLKYGYQGSLTDKNSNRINGLGRTISIPRLPNENNYAIPAPDCIVPVDSAFPVFTYAPGNQSAGIAYKGNYRTFVLGFPFESILSEADRAIVMAGILGFFTQK
;
A
#
# COMPACT_ATOMS: atom_id res chain seq x y z
N GLU A 1 -6.77 -35.69 -9.42
CA GLU A 1 -6.53 -34.23 -9.55
C GLU A 1 -5.73 -33.81 -8.34
N ASP A 2 -4.47 -33.45 -8.59
CA ASP A 2 -3.51 -33.13 -7.57
C ASP A 2 -3.77 -31.69 -7.06
N ALA A 3 -4.35 -31.57 -5.88
CA ALA A 3 -4.67 -30.31 -5.20
C ALA A 3 -3.41 -29.59 -4.64
N SER A 4 -2.20 -30.00 -5.05
CA SER A 4 -0.93 -29.56 -4.45
C SER A 4 -0.26 -28.36 -5.14
N THR A 5 -0.76 -27.86 -6.25
CA THR A 5 -0.25 -26.64 -6.86
C THR A 5 -1.05 -25.41 -6.39
N LYS A 6 -0.82 -24.98 -5.16
CA LYS A 6 -1.14 -23.59 -4.78
C LYS A 6 -0.27 -22.68 -5.65
N ALA A 7 -0.84 -22.17 -6.74
CA ALA A 7 -0.20 -21.14 -7.53
C ALA A 7 0.04 -19.93 -6.62
N TYR A 8 1.27 -19.72 -6.21
CA TYR A 8 1.65 -18.59 -5.37
C TYR A 8 1.79 -17.37 -6.27
N TYR A 9 0.72 -16.58 -6.34
CA TYR A 9 0.74 -15.31 -7.08
C TYR A 9 1.44 -14.26 -6.24
N LYS A 10 2.63 -13.85 -6.67
CA LYS A 10 3.31 -12.70 -6.07
C LYS A 10 2.63 -11.40 -6.48
N THR A 11 2.57 -10.44 -5.54
CA THR A 11 2.03 -9.10 -5.78
C THR A 11 2.65 -8.44 -7.01
N PHE A 12 3.98 -8.52 -7.15
CA PHE A 12 4.69 -8.05 -8.32
C PHE A 12 5.59 -9.16 -8.88
N SER A 13 5.18 -9.77 -10.00
CA SER A 13 6.06 -10.67 -10.74
C SER A 13 7.29 -9.92 -11.27
N SER A 14 8.36 -10.65 -11.59
CA SER A 14 9.57 -10.03 -12.15
C SER A 14 9.30 -9.26 -13.45
N ALA A 15 8.31 -9.68 -14.24
CA ALA A 15 7.88 -8.95 -15.43
C ALA A 15 7.21 -7.61 -15.07
N MET A 16 6.29 -7.62 -14.09
CA MET A 16 5.65 -6.40 -13.59
C MET A 16 6.66 -5.44 -12.98
N GLN A 17 7.61 -5.95 -12.19
CA GLN A 17 8.67 -5.11 -11.61
C GLN A 17 9.46 -4.36 -12.67
N ARG A 18 9.83 -5.02 -13.79
CA ARG A 18 10.51 -4.37 -14.91
C ARG A 18 9.66 -3.30 -15.57
N ILE A 19 8.38 -3.59 -15.85
CA ILE A 19 7.45 -2.63 -16.48
C ILE A 19 7.26 -1.40 -15.59
N ILE A 20 6.98 -1.61 -14.30
CA ILE A 20 6.80 -0.52 -13.33
C ILE A 20 8.07 0.31 -13.20
N SER A 21 9.25 -0.34 -13.15
CA SER A 21 10.53 0.38 -13.08
C SER A 21 10.74 1.28 -14.30
N SER A 22 10.52 0.78 -15.50
CA SER A 22 10.61 1.57 -16.73
C SER A 22 9.60 2.72 -16.77
N TYR A 23 8.35 2.46 -16.35
CA TYR A 23 7.31 3.48 -16.30
C TYR A 23 7.66 4.61 -15.32
N CYS A 24 8.13 4.28 -14.12
CA CYS A 24 8.57 5.26 -13.13
C CYS A 24 9.79 6.05 -13.64
N GLN A 25 10.79 5.38 -14.22
CA GLN A 25 11.97 6.04 -14.79
C GLN A 25 11.61 7.02 -15.92
N SER A 26 10.53 6.78 -16.65
CA SER A 26 9.99 7.69 -17.66
C SER A 26 9.13 8.83 -17.06
N GLY A 27 9.09 9.00 -15.76
CA GLY A 27 8.32 10.04 -15.08
C GLY A 27 6.87 9.67 -14.79
N GLY A 28 6.48 8.40 -14.91
CA GLY A 28 5.12 7.93 -14.65
C GLY A 28 4.78 7.90 -13.16
N ASN A 29 3.55 8.27 -12.82
CA ASN A 29 3.04 8.24 -11.45
C ASN A 29 2.28 6.94 -11.17
N ILE A 30 2.46 6.33 -10.00
CA ILE A 30 1.85 5.04 -9.68
C ILE A 30 1.21 5.04 -8.28
N LEU A 31 -0.03 4.54 -8.22
CA LEU A 31 -0.69 4.13 -6.99
C LEU A 31 -0.57 2.61 -6.82
N VAL A 32 -0.12 2.19 -5.66
CA VAL A 32 -0.11 0.79 -5.22
C VAL A 32 -0.99 0.67 -3.98
N SER A 33 -1.86 -0.34 -3.94
CA SER A 33 -2.78 -0.58 -2.84
C SER A 33 -2.96 -2.08 -2.63
N GLY A 34 -2.87 -2.55 -1.38
CA GLY A 34 -3.09 -3.95 -1.05
C GLY A 34 -2.63 -4.32 0.36
N ALA A 35 -3.21 -5.38 0.91
CA ALA A 35 -2.91 -5.84 2.27
C ALA A 35 -1.53 -6.52 2.40
N TYR A 36 -0.96 -7.01 1.30
CA TYR A 36 0.25 -7.83 1.29
C TYR A 36 1.35 -7.26 0.37
N VAL A 37 1.26 -5.97 0.04
CA VAL A 37 2.23 -5.31 -0.84
C VAL A 37 3.65 -5.29 -0.26
N GLY A 38 3.77 -5.26 1.06
CA GLY A 38 5.05 -5.29 1.78
C GLY A 38 5.48 -6.70 2.16
N SER A 39 4.61 -7.46 2.81
CA SER A 39 4.92 -8.80 3.33
C SER A 39 5.29 -9.78 2.23
N ASP A 40 4.54 -9.82 1.14
CA ASP A 40 4.82 -10.70 -0.01
C ASP A 40 6.14 -10.31 -0.72
N MET A 41 6.45 -9.02 -0.77
CA MET A 41 7.66 -8.51 -1.41
C MET A 41 8.91 -8.53 -0.51
N ASN A 42 8.78 -8.91 0.77
CA ASN A 42 9.90 -8.94 1.69
C ASN A 42 10.76 -10.23 1.61
N GLY A 43 10.30 -11.24 0.90
CA GLY A 43 10.89 -12.60 0.92
C GLY A 43 12.26 -12.71 0.27
N THR A 44 12.59 -11.91 -0.74
CA THR A 44 13.88 -11.96 -1.46
C THR A 44 14.54 -10.59 -1.52
N GLN A 45 15.88 -10.58 -1.67
CA GLN A 45 16.62 -9.32 -1.81
C GLN A 45 16.15 -8.52 -3.03
N GLY A 46 15.98 -9.15 -4.19
CA GLY A 46 15.53 -8.45 -5.41
C GLY A 46 14.16 -7.81 -5.26
N ASN A 47 13.23 -8.48 -4.57
CA ASN A 47 11.90 -7.90 -4.30
C ASN A 47 12.01 -6.68 -3.36
N ARG A 48 12.81 -6.77 -2.29
CA ARG A 48 13.06 -5.63 -1.38
C ARG A 48 13.73 -4.47 -2.10
N GLU A 49 14.70 -4.75 -2.96
CA GLU A 49 15.37 -3.70 -3.76
C GLU A 49 14.37 -3.00 -4.68
N PHE A 50 13.45 -3.73 -5.34
CA PHE A 50 12.41 -3.14 -6.15
C PHE A 50 11.49 -2.22 -5.33
N THR A 51 10.97 -2.67 -4.20
CA THR A 51 10.07 -1.86 -3.37
C THR A 51 10.79 -0.62 -2.81
N GLN A 52 12.03 -0.75 -2.39
CA GLN A 52 12.80 0.35 -1.82
C GLN A 52 13.27 1.35 -2.87
N ARG A 53 13.85 0.89 -3.99
CA ARG A 53 14.45 1.77 -5.00
C ARG A 53 13.42 2.39 -5.94
N VAL A 54 12.35 1.65 -6.27
CA VAL A 54 11.35 2.09 -7.25
C VAL A 54 10.09 2.62 -6.56
N LEU A 55 9.48 1.83 -5.68
CA LEU A 55 8.23 2.22 -5.03
C LEU A 55 8.44 3.04 -3.76
N LYS A 56 9.68 3.11 -3.25
CA LYS A 56 10.12 3.97 -2.14
C LYS A 56 9.54 3.59 -0.78
N TYR A 57 9.28 2.29 -0.55
CA TYR A 57 8.87 1.80 0.76
C TYR A 57 9.63 0.54 1.18
N GLY A 58 9.74 0.36 2.51
CA GLY A 58 10.16 -0.87 3.17
C GLY A 58 9.00 -1.50 3.95
N TYR A 59 9.09 -2.80 4.24
CA TYR A 59 8.14 -3.53 5.08
C TYR A 59 8.62 -3.53 6.53
N GLN A 60 7.74 -3.18 7.47
CA GLN A 60 8.04 -3.11 8.90
C GLN A 60 7.30 -4.19 9.72
N GLY A 61 6.38 -4.90 9.11
CA GLY A 61 5.56 -5.91 9.77
C GLY A 61 4.09 -5.77 9.35
N SER A 62 3.26 -6.69 9.82
CA SER A 62 1.82 -6.63 9.58
C SER A 62 1.10 -6.19 10.85
N LEU A 63 0.04 -5.41 10.70
CA LEU A 63 -0.78 -4.97 11.81
C LEU A 63 -1.64 -6.14 12.32
N THR A 64 -1.30 -6.69 13.47
CA THR A 64 -1.99 -7.86 14.07
C THR A 64 -3.07 -7.48 15.07
N ASP A 65 -3.02 -6.28 15.63
CA ASP A 65 -4.07 -5.80 16.55
C ASP A 65 -5.38 -5.58 15.81
N LYS A 66 -6.35 -6.43 16.07
CA LYS A 66 -7.69 -6.41 15.42
C LYS A 66 -8.54 -5.18 15.82
N ASN A 67 -8.20 -4.49 16.90
CA ASN A 67 -8.87 -3.26 17.32
C ASN A 67 -8.40 -2.03 16.53
N SER A 68 -7.24 -2.12 15.87
CA SER A 68 -6.70 -1.06 15.01
C SER A 68 -7.39 -1.09 13.64
N ASN A 69 -8.62 -0.62 13.59
CA ASN A 69 -9.44 -0.55 12.37
C ASN A 69 -9.53 0.86 11.78
N ARG A 70 -8.81 1.82 12.35
CA ARG A 70 -8.79 3.22 11.93
C ARG A 70 -7.45 3.58 11.32
N ILE A 71 -7.50 4.47 10.34
CA ILE A 71 -6.33 5.00 9.65
C ILE A 71 -6.45 6.51 9.59
N ASN A 72 -5.45 7.21 10.08
CA ASN A 72 -5.37 8.67 10.06
C ASN A 72 -4.51 9.12 8.87
N GLY A 73 -4.97 10.10 8.12
CA GLY A 73 -4.23 10.70 7.01
C GLY A 73 -5.08 11.69 6.22
N LEU A 74 -4.45 12.57 5.47
CA LEU A 74 -5.11 13.60 4.65
C LEU A 74 -6.16 14.42 5.44
N GLY A 75 -5.87 14.71 6.71
CA GLY A 75 -6.74 15.49 7.59
C GLY A 75 -8.01 14.77 8.08
N ARG A 76 -8.07 13.44 7.98
CA ARG A 76 -9.23 12.64 8.43
C ARG A 76 -8.85 11.30 9.02
N THR A 77 -9.84 10.68 9.63
CA THR A 77 -9.79 9.28 10.07
C THR A 77 -10.73 8.46 9.20
N ILE A 78 -10.19 7.45 8.53
CA ILE A 78 -10.94 6.46 7.74
C ILE A 78 -10.99 5.12 8.47
N SER A 79 -11.92 4.25 8.11
CA SER A 79 -12.08 2.93 8.71
C SER A 79 -11.99 1.83 7.67
N ILE A 80 -11.35 0.71 8.06
CA ILE A 80 -11.22 -0.51 7.26
C ILE A 80 -11.79 -1.71 8.05
N PRO A 81 -12.33 -2.75 7.37
CA PRO A 81 -12.86 -3.93 8.04
C PRO A 81 -11.71 -4.85 8.48
N ARG A 82 -11.64 -5.13 9.79
CA ARG A 82 -10.68 -6.09 10.35
C ARG A 82 -11.31 -7.48 10.55
N LEU A 83 -12.64 -7.53 10.55
CA LEU A 83 -13.44 -8.74 10.64
C LEU A 83 -14.38 -8.83 9.44
N PRO A 84 -14.76 -10.06 9.00
CA PRO A 84 -15.73 -10.24 7.93
C PRO A 84 -17.05 -9.52 8.24
N ASN A 85 -17.65 -8.91 7.23
CA ASN A 85 -18.99 -8.33 7.28
C ASN A 85 -19.72 -8.59 5.96
N GLU A 86 -21.00 -8.27 5.90
CA GLU A 86 -21.84 -8.59 4.74
C GLU A 86 -21.42 -7.88 3.44
N ASN A 87 -20.75 -6.74 3.55
CA ASN A 87 -20.45 -5.89 2.42
C ASN A 87 -18.96 -5.87 2.03
N ASN A 88 -18.07 -6.31 2.93
CA ASN A 88 -16.63 -6.19 2.73
C ASN A 88 -15.90 -7.42 3.25
N TYR A 89 -14.86 -7.83 2.55
CA TYR A 89 -13.94 -8.85 3.05
C TYR A 89 -13.09 -8.31 4.20
N ALA A 90 -12.68 -9.21 5.10
CA ALA A 90 -11.79 -8.86 6.20
C ALA A 90 -10.36 -8.62 5.72
N ILE A 91 -9.71 -7.64 6.34
CA ILE A 91 -8.26 -7.43 6.19
C ILE A 91 -7.61 -7.77 7.53
N PRO A 92 -7.30 -9.03 7.80
CA PRO A 92 -6.86 -9.44 9.14
C PRO A 92 -5.48 -8.91 9.52
N ALA A 93 -4.61 -8.68 8.55
CA ALA A 93 -3.23 -8.27 8.78
C ALA A 93 -2.70 -7.36 7.66
N PRO A 94 -3.21 -6.11 7.55
CA PRO A 94 -2.67 -5.16 6.59
C PRO A 94 -1.22 -4.83 6.91
N ASP A 95 -0.45 -4.47 5.91
CA ASP A 95 0.98 -4.22 6.05
C ASP A 95 1.28 -2.85 6.67
N CYS A 96 2.25 -2.83 7.59
CA CYS A 96 2.90 -1.63 8.03
C CYS A 96 4.10 -1.39 7.11
N ILE A 97 4.07 -0.28 6.38
CA ILE A 97 5.11 0.11 5.42
C ILE A 97 5.77 1.40 5.85
N VAL A 98 7.09 1.50 5.66
CA VAL A 98 7.86 2.68 6.05
C VAL A 98 8.44 3.37 4.83
N PRO A 99 8.55 4.70 4.85
CA PRO A 99 9.17 5.44 3.76
C PRO A 99 10.66 5.13 3.66
N VAL A 100 11.19 5.12 2.44
CA VAL A 100 12.60 4.97 2.10
C VAL A 100 13.05 6.18 1.30
N ASP A 101 14.30 6.57 1.46
CA ASP A 101 14.90 7.78 0.87
C ASP A 101 14.10 9.04 1.26
N SER A 102 13.66 9.81 0.26
CA SER A 102 12.86 11.03 0.44
C SER A 102 11.35 10.82 0.40
N ALA A 103 10.87 9.57 0.51
CA ALA A 103 9.46 9.30 0.73
C ALA A 103 9.02 9.74 2.13
N PHE A 104 7.73 9.93 2.33
CA PHE A 104 7.17 10.39 3.60
C PHE A 104 5.86 9.65 3.92
N PRO A 105 5.52 9.49 5.21
CA PRO A 105 4.28 8.86 5.61
C PRO A 105 3.10 9.79 5.31
N VAL A 106 2.01 9.23 4.79
CA VAL A 106 0.75 9.96 4.52
C VAL A 106 -0.43 9.38 5.27
N PHE A 107 -0.34 8.11 5.66
CA PHE A 107 -1.34 7.42 6.48
C PHE A 107 -0.67 6.65 7.62
N THR A 108 -1.35 6.62 8.77
CA THR A 108 -0.94 5.86 9.95
C THR A 108 -2.11 5.08 10.53
N TYR A 109 -1.85 3.86 11.00
CA TYR A 109 -2.83 3.07 11.74
C TYR A 109 -3.05 3.66 13.14
N ALA A 110 -4.29 3.68 13.61
CA ALA A 110 -4.64 4.12 14.94
C ALA A 110 -5.25 2.95 15.76
N PRO A 111 -4.86 2.86 17.04
CA PRO A 111 -4.11 3.83 17.85
C PRO A 111 -2.57 3.74 17.72
N GLY A 112 -2.00 2.75 17.08
CA GLY A 112 -0.58 2.38 17.18
C GLY A 112 0.43 3.26 16.41
N ASN A 113 0.01 4.20 15.59
CA ASN A 113 0.85 5.10 14.77
C ASN A 113 1.82 4.42 13.78
N GLN A 114 1.71 3.11 13.52
CA GLN A 114 2.48 2.47 12.45
C GLN A 114 2.06 3.05 11.09
N SER A 115 3.04 3.25 10.21
CA SER A 115 2.75 3.79 8.87
C SER A 115 1.91 2.81 8.04
N ALA A 116 0.76 3.29 7.57
CA ALA A 116 -0.20 2.57 6.73
C ALA A 116 -0.08 2.94 5.25
N GLY A 117 0.59 4.05 4.93
CA GLY A 117 0.78 4.50 3.57
C GLY A 117 1.85 5.57 3.47
N ILE A 118 2.54 5.58 2.35
CA ILE A 118 3.62 6.51 2.04
C ILE A 118 3.39 7.19 0.70
N ALA A 119 4.02 8.34 0.50
CA ALA A 119 4.13 8.99 -0.79
C ALA A 119 5.58 9.41 -1.05
N TYR A 120 5.95 9.45 -2.34
CA TYR A 120 7.23 9.93 -2.82
C TYR A 120 7.02 10.92 -3.97
N LYS A 121 7.75 12.03 -3.93
CA LYS A 121 7.77 13.06 -4.98
C LYS A 121 9.22 13.32 -5.42
N GLY A 122 9.51 12.94 -6.66
CA GLY A 122 10.80 13.16 -7.31
C GLY A 122 10.60 13.29 -8.81
N ASN A 123 11.45 12.66 -9.61
CA ASN A 123 11.28 12.59 -11.07
C ASN A 123 10.00 11.86 -11.50
N TYR A 124 9.46 11.05 -10.62
CA TYR A 124 8.16 10.39 -10.69
C TYR A 124 7.52 10.45 -9.30
N ARG A 125 6.28 10.02 -9.20
CA ARG A 125 5.60 9.95 -7.90
C ARG A 125 5.06 8.57 -7.64
N THR A 126 5.20 8.12 -6.40
CA THR A 126 4.53 6.91 -5.91
C THR A 126 3.60 7.26 -4.76
N PHE A 127 2.49 6.55 -4.70
CA PHE A 127 1.59 6.57 -3.55
C PHE A 127 1.29 5.12 -3.20
N VAL A 128 1.68 4.67 -2.03
CA VAL A 128 1.57 3.25 -1.64
C VAL A 128 0.75 3.13 -0.36
N LEU A 129 -0.25 2.26 -0.39
CA LEU A 129 -1.10 1.91 0.73
C LEU A 129 -0.82 0.47 1.14
N GLY A 130 -0.52 0.23 2.41
CA GLY A 130 -0.36 -1.10 3.02
C GLY A 130 -1.71 -1.80 3.32
N PHE A 131 -2.79 -1.26 2.79
CA PHE A 131 -4.16 -1.78 2.88
C PHE A 131 -4.88 -1.60 1.53
N PRO A 132 -5.88 -2.43 1.21
CA PRO A 132 -6.66 -2.28 -0.01
C PRO A 132 -7.51 -1.00 0.02
N PHE A 133 -7.38 -0.17 -1.00
CA PHE A 133 -8.12 1.09 -1.12
C PHE A 133 -9.65 0.85 -1.11
N GLU A 134 -10.10 -0.16 -1.82
CA GLU A 134 -11.51 -0.52 -1.93
C GLU A 134 -12.12 -0.98 -0.60
N SER A 135 -11.29 -1.31 0.38
CA SER A 135 -11.74 -1.71 1.71
C SER A 135 -12.12 -0.54 2.63
N ILE A 136 -11.83 0.69 2.25
CA ILE A 136 -12.30 1.87 2.99
C ILE A 136 -13.83 1.82 3.04
N LEU A 137 -14.40 1.77 4.27
CA LEU A 137 -15.82 1.48 4.46
C LEU A 137 -16.74 2.55 3.87
N SER A 138 -16.39 3.82 4.02
CA SER A 138 -17.20 4.97 3.55
C SER A 138 -16.88 5.30 2.10
N GLU A 139 -17.90 5.36 1.23
CA GLU A 139 -17.77 5.83 -0.15
C GLU A 139 -17.26 7.27 -0.22
N ALA A 140 -17.78 8.14 0.64
CA ALA A 140 -17.33 9.53 0.74
C ALA A 140 -15.84 9.62 1.10
N ASP A 141 -15.36 8.75 2.01
CA ASP A 141 -13.94 8.69 2.36
C ASP A 141 -13.10 8.16 1.19
N ARG A 142 -13.57 7.14 0.46
CA ARG A 142 -12.88 6.68 -0.76
C ARG A 142 -12.73 7.81 -1.79
N ALA A 143 -13.81 8.57 -2.03
CA ALA A 143 -13.77 9.69 -2.97
C ALA A 143 -12.75 10.76 -2.54
N ILE A 144 -12.69 11.11 -1.26
CA ILE A 144 -11.76 12.12 -0.75
C ILE A 144 -10.31 11.61 -0.76
N VAL A 145 -10.08 10.37 -0.37
CA VAL A 145 -8.75 9.77 -0.43
C VAL A 145 -8.24 9.72 -1.88
N MET A 146 -9.09 9.30 -2.82
CA MET A 146 -8.72 9.28 -4.25
C MET A 146 -8.45 10.68 -4.77
N ALA A 147 -9.28 11.67 -4.42
CA ALA A 147 -9.04 13.07 -4.80
C ALA A 147 -7.70 13.58 -4.27
N GLY A 148 -7.33 13.23 -3.03
CA GLY A 148 -6.03 13.56 -2.45
C GLY A 148 -4.87 12.92 -3.21
N ILE A 149 -4.98 11.65 -3.58
CA ILE A 149 -3.98 10.92 -4.37
C ILE A 149 -3.82 11.54 -5.76
N LEU A 150 -4.92 11.79 -6.47
CA LEU A 150 -4.89 12.42 -7.79
C LEU A 150 -4.33 13.85 -7.71
N GLY A 151 -4.72 14.62 -6.69
CA GLY A 151 -4.17 15.94 -6.41
C GLY A 151 -2.65 15.87 -6.20
N PHE A 152 -2.15 14.90 -5.44
CA PHE A 152 -0.72 14.69 -5.25
C PHE A 152 0.00 14.39 -6.57
N PHE A 153 -0.59 13.60 -7.45
CA PHE A 153 0.01 13.26 -8.76
C PHE A 153 0.03 14.43 -9.74
N THR A 154 -0.89 15.38 -9.62
CA THR A 154 -1.03 16.53 -10.53
C THR A 154 -0.38 17.83 -10.04
N GLN A 155 0.11 17.87 -8.79
CA GLN A 155 0.84 19.04 -8.28
C GLN A 155 2.09 19.30 -9.14
N LYS A 156 2.26 20.53 -9.58
CA LYS A 156 3.49 20.99 -10.26
C LYS A 156 4.65 21.17 -9.27
#